data_83891212d0da34750bfbbe3f319529d4
#
_entry.id   83891212d0da34750bfbbe3f319529d4
#
_cell.length_a   1.000
_cell.length_b   1.000
_cell.length_c   1.000
_cell.angle_alpha   90.00
_cell.angle_beta   90.00
_cell.angle_gamma   90.00
#
_symmetry.space_group_name_H-M   'P 1'
#
loop_
_entity.id
_entity.type
_entity.pdbx_description
1 polymer ?
#
loop_
_entity_poly.entity_id
_entity_poly.type
_entity_poly.pdbx_seq_one_letter_code
_entity_poly.pdbx_strand_id
1 'polypeptide(L)'
;MTLHGQSAEYRSKDKTEVISMSLLKNKGIDYLALGHVHAHVVEALDARGIYCYPGCLEGRGFDECGEHGFEMLTIEEETGTLTHEFIPFAYRNLYTVPVDVTGCLHSDEMIQRVEEVLREKDYAPGSLLKIELTGEVDVSCECNVSYIQERFSPRFFFVKVKDSTRLKVDYTDYLLDESLKGEFVRTVMQDTTLTPEMQSEIIRCGLQALAGEEFAG
;
A
#
# COMPACT_ATOMS: atom_id res chain seq x y z
N MET A 1 20.87 11.64 22.43
CA MET A 1 20.12 12.89 22.16
C MET A 1 18.72 12.54 21.73
N THR A 2 17.68 13.32 22.09
CA THR A 2 16.29 13.06 21.71
C THR A 2 15.68 14.31 21.07
N LEU A 3 15.02 14.15 19.92
CA LEU A 3 14.28 15.21 19.23
C LEU A 3 12.95 14.68 18.69
N HIS A 4 12.05 15.58 18.31
CA HIS A 4 10.80 15.25 17.66
C HIS A 4 10.66 16.06 16.37
N GLY A 5 10.36 15.39 15.25
CA GLY A 5 10.21 16.00 13.92
C GLY A 5 10.70 15.07 12.82
N GLN A 6 10.45 15.45 11.58
CA GLN A 6 10.89 14.68 10.41
C GLN A 6 12.26 15.14 9.92
N SER A 7 13.10 14.21 9.43
CA SER A 7 14.32 14.58 8.72
C SER A 7 13.99 15.28 7.40
N ALA A 8 14.84 16.19 6.96
CA ALA A 8 14.67 16.90 5.69
C ALA A 8 14.66 15.95 4.47
N GLU A 9 15.20 14.74 4.63
CA GLU A 9 15.27 13.69 3.61
C GLU A 9 13.98 12.87 3.55
N TYR A 10 13.18 12.89 4.63
CA TYR A 10 11.88 12.21 4.67
C TYR A 10 10.82 13.05 3.95
N ARG A 11 10.37 12.57 2.80
CA ARG A 11 9.38 13.27 1.96
C ARG A 11 7.96 13.10 2.52
N SER A 12 7.63 13.83 3.58
CA SER A 12 6.25 13.99 4.04
C SER A 12 5.56 15.15 3.32
N LYS A 13 4.24 15.08 3.21
CA LYS A 13 3.40 16.22 2.77
C LYS A 13 3.39 17.35 3.80
N ASP A 14 3.63 17.03 5.06
CA ASP A 14 3.75 17.98 6.14
C ASP A 14 5.17 18.57 6.16
N LYS A 15 5.28 19.89 6.11
CA LYS A 15 6.54 20.62 6.13
C LYS A 15 6.87 21.21 7.51
N THR A 16 6.08 20.89 8.52
CA THR A 16 6.31 21.33 9.89
C THR A 16 7.37 20.47 10.58
N GLU A 17 8.08 21.05 11.52
CA GLU A 17 9.05 20.36 12.39
C GLU A 17 10.17 19.61 11.65
N VAL A 18 10.75 20.23 10.62
CA VAL A 18 11.85 19.63 9.86
C VAL A 18 13.17 19.75 10.63
N ILE A 19 13.78 18.59 10.87
CA ILE A 19 15.11 18.47 11.51
C ILE A 19 16.17 18.45 10.40
N SER A 20 17.10 19.42 10.44
CA SER A 20 18.25 19.42 9.53
C SER A 20 19.34 18.48 10.07
N MET A 21 19.41 17.27 9.50
CA MET A 21 20.38 16.26 9.90
C MET A 21 21.83 16.73 9.68
N SER A 22 22.07 17.58 8.68
CA SER A 22 23.40 18.15 8.41
C SER A 22 23.95 19.00 9.55
N LEU A 23 23.10 19.63 10.34
CA LEU A 23 23.49 20.41 11.51
C LEU A 23 23.87 19.54 12.72
N LEU A 24 23.46 18.28 12.72
CA LEU A 24 23.69 17.32 13.80
C LEU A 24 24.90 16.42 13.55
N LYS A 25 25.37 16.32 12.30
CA LYS A 25 26.58 15.55 11.94
C LYS A 25 27.83 16.08 12.62
N ASN A 26 28.72 15.16 13.04
CA ASN A 26 30.00 15.45 13.70
C ASN A 26 29.87 16.24 15.00
N LYS A 27 28.76 16.09 15.72
CA LYS A 27 28.55 16.71 17.05
C LYS A 27 28.80 15.75 18.21
N GLY A 28 29.37 14.56 17.94
CA GLY A 28 29.66 13.56 18.99
C GLY A 28 28.41 12.83 19.48
N ILE A 29 27.38 12.71 18.65
CA ILE A 29 26.14 12.02 18.97
C ILE A 29 26.31 10.54 18.58
N ASP A 30 26.24 9.63 19.55
CA ASP A 30 26.30 8.18 19.29
C ASP A 30 24.93 7.65 18.84
N TYR A 31 23.85 8.16 19.46
CA TYR A 31 22.48 7.78 19.15
C TYR A 31 21.55 9.00 19.24
N LEU A 32 20.84 9.24 18.14
CA LEU A 32 19.80 10.27 18.03
C LEU A 32 18.43 9.59 17.97
N ALA A 33 17.70 9.61 19.09
CA ALA A 33 16.32 9.14 19.15
C ALA A 33 15.37 10.18 18.59
N LEU A 34 14.60 9.81 17.59
CA LEU A 34 13.66 10.67 16.89
C LEU A 34 12.22 10.17 17.07
N GLY A 35 11.28 11.09 17.27
CA GLY A 35 9.84 10.84 17.18
C GLY A 35 9.23 11.54 15.98
N HIS A 36 7.95 11.32 15.68
CA HIS A 36 7.14 11.85 14.60
C HIS A 36 6.86 10.85 13.45
N VAL A 37 7.89 10.16 12.96
CA VAL A 37 7.72 9.14 11.91
C VAL A 37 7.26 7.83 12.55
N HIS A 38 6.15 7.26 12.04
CA HIS A 38 5.53 6.06 12.60
C HIS A 38 6.14 4.75 12.06
N ALA A 39 6.93 4.82 11.01
CA ALA A 39 7.71 3.70 10.52
C ALA A 39 9.01 3.55 11.31
N HIS A 40 9.45 2.30 11.55
CA HIS A 40 10.78 2.04 12.11
C HIS A 40 11.84 2.32 11.05
N VAL A 41 12.79 3.19 11.38
CA VAL A 41 13.90 3.59 10.50
C VAL A 41 15.16 3.77 11.33
N VAL A 42 16.24 3.10 10.95
CA VAL A 42 17.59 3.29 11.53
C VAL A 42 18.55 3.60 10.40
N GLU A 43 19.25 4.72 10.52
CA GLU A 43 20.24 5.15 9.54
C GLU A 43 21.48 5.77 10.21
N ALA A 44 22.60 5.79 9.46
CA ALA A 44 23.81 6.46 9.92
C ALA A 44 23.62 7.99 9.96
N LEU A 45 23.91 8.59 11.11
CA LEU A 45 23.98 10.04 11.25
C LEU A 45 25.30 10.56 10.67
N ASP A 46 26.42 9.95 11.07
CA ASP A 46 27.77 10.22 10.60
C ASP A 46 28.68 8.97 10.81
N ALA A 47 29.99 9.14 10.79
CA ALA A 47 30.94 8.05 10.98
C ALA A 47 30.90 7.42 12.40
N ARG A 48 30.31 8.11 13.38
CA ARG A 48 30.24 7.68 14.78
C ARG A 48 28.86 7.19 15.19
N GLY A 49 27.82 7.89 14.81
CA GLY A 49 26.49 7.72 15.35
C GLY A 49 25.42 7.36 14.35
N ILE A 50 24.29 6.93 14.89
CA ILE A 50 23.07 6.63 14.15
C ILE A 50 21.92 7.52 14.62
N TYR A 51 20.88 7.62 13.76
CA TYR A 51 19.58 8.09 14.19
C TYR A 51 18.53 7.02 14.02
N CYS A 52 17.52 7.04 14.88
CA CYS A 52 16.45 6.06 14.88
C CYS A 52 15.09 6.72 15.09
N TYR A 53 14.15 6.40 14.22
CA TYR A 53 12.73 6.50 14.46
C TYR A 53 12.24 5.11 14.88
N PRO A 54 11.84 4.88 16.13
CA PRO A 54 11.38 3.57 16.57
C PRO A 54 10.01 3.21 16.00
N GLY A 55 9.34 4.17 15.37
CA GLY A 55 7.97 4.02 14.88
C GLY A 55 6.93 4.24 15.97
N CYS A 56 5.77 3.64 15.81
CA CYS A 56 4.71 3.57 16.80
C CYS A 56 4.57 2.16 17.36
N LEU A 57 4.03 2.03 18.59
CA LEU A 57 3.87 0.72 19.26
C LEU A 57 2.83 -0.17 18.59
N GLU A 58 1.83 0.45 17.96
CA GLU A 58 0.79 -0.25 17.17
C GLU A 58 0.40 0.60 15.96
N GLY A 59 0.13 -0.05 14.82
CA GLY A 59 -0.42 0.61 13.66
C GLY A 59 -1.86 1.06 13.90
N ARG A 60 -2.22 2.25 13.40
CA ARG A 60 -3.53 2.88 13.59
C ARG A 60 -4.44 2.77 12.37
N GLY A 61 -3.86 2.43 11.23
CA GLY A 61 -4.57 2.30 9.96
C GLY A 61 -3.78 1.48 8.95
N PHE A 62 -4.39 1.18 7.81
CA PHE A 62 -3.77 0.39 6.75
C PHE A 62 -2.70 1.15 5.95
N ASP A 63 -2.41 2.36 6.29
CA ASP A 63 -1.23 3.13 5.90
C ASP A 63 -0.01 2.87 6.81
N GLU A 64 -0.23 2.22 7.96
CA GLU A 64 0.78 1.82 8.93
C GLU A 64 0.80 0.29 9.05
N CYS A 65 1.07 -0.41 7.95
CA CYS A 65 1.15 -1.88 7.92
C CYS A 65 2.51 -2.40 8.37
N GLY A 66 2.53 -3.63 8.89
CA GLY A 66 3.74 -4.36 9.26
C GLY A 66 3.97 -4.47 10.75
N GLU A 67 5.19 -4.78 11.13
CA GLU A 67 5.59 -4.92 12.53
C GLU A 67 5.76 -3.55 13.18
N HIS A 68 5.23 -3.41 14.38
CA HIS A 68 5.36 -2.23 15.22
C HIS A 68 5.94 -2.61 16.58
N GLY A 69 6.69 -1.68 17.18
CA GLY A 69 7.39 -1.95 18.42
C GLY A 69 8.20 -0.76 18.91
N PHE A 70 9.28 -1.04 19.58
CA PHE A 70 10.17 -0.04 20.15
C PHE A 70 11.64 -0.45 20.03
N GLU A 71 12.52 0.51 20.16
CA GLU A 71 13.96 0.27 20.13
C GLU A 71 14.48 0.14 21.56
N MET A 72 15.14 -0.98 21.86
CA MET A 72 15.85 -1.22 23.12
C MET A 72 17.30 -0.80 22.95
N LEU A 73 17.78 0.07 23.84
CA LEU A 73 19.17 0.49 23.89
C LEU A 73 19.87 -0.14 25.07
N THR A 74 21.03 -0.72 24.84
CA THR A 74 21.91 -1.23 25.88
C THR A 74 23.24 -0.48 25.83
N ILE A 75 23.66 0.04 26.98
CA ILE A 75 24.95 0.73 27.12
C ILE A 75 25.78 -0.06 28.14
N GLU A 76 26.93 -0.55 27.69
CA GLU A 76 27.89 -1.24 28.55
C GLU A 76 28.66 -0.22 29.37
N GLU A 77 28.56 -0.28 30.67
CA GLU A 77 29.13 0.75 31.58
C GLU A 77 30.66 0.87 31.48
N GLU A 78 31.36 -0.29 31.29
CA GLU A 78 32.82 -0.31 31.27
C GLU A 78 33.42 0.28 29.99
N THR A 79 32.82 -0.01 28.86
CA THR A 79 33.34 0.40 27.54
C THR A 79 32.62 1.60 26.94
N GLY A 80 31.43 1.90 27.42
CA GLY A 80 30.53 2.90 26.83
C GLY A 80 29.94 2.44 25.49
N THR A 81 30.08 1.14 25.13
CA THR A 81 29.56 0.59 23.90
C THR A 81 28.03 0.61 23.91
N LEU A 82 27.44 1.21 22.89
CA LEU A 82 25.98 1.26 22.69
C LEU A 82 25.59 0.21 21.64
N THR A 83 24.63 -0.63 22.02
CA THR A 83 23.93 -1.54 21.08
C THR A 83 22.45 -1.22 21.07
N HIS A 84 21.77 -1.53 19.99
CA HIS A 84 20.34 -1.31 19.82
C HIS A 84 19.68 -2.52 19.17
N GLU A 85 18.41 -2.74 19.50
CA GLU A 85 17.61 -3.86 19.01
C GLU A 85 16.15 -3.42 18.90
N PHE A 86 15.52 -3.69 17.76
CA PHE A 86 14.09 -3.50 17.61
C PHE A 86 13.32 -4.64 18.26
N ILE A 87 12.43 -4.30 19.18
CA ILE A 87 11.56 -5.27 19.88
C ILE A 87 10.15 -5.15 19.34
N PRO A 88 9.66 -6.16 18.57
CA PRO A 88 8.25 -6.20 18.16
C PRO A 88 7.35 -6.22 19.39
N PHE A 89 6.37 -5.33 19.44
CA PHE A 89 5.51 -5.16 20.60
C PHE A 89 4.02 -5.14 20.27
N ALA A 90 3.66 -4.82 19.02
CA ALA A 90 2.27 -4.71 18.61
C ALA A 90 1.47 -5.97 18.95
N TYR A 91 0.34 -5.79 19.60
CA TYR A 91 -0.58 -6.88 19.89
C TYR A 91 -1.29 -7.38 18.62
N ARG A 92 -1.48 -6.47 17.65
CA ARG A 92 -2.08 -6.78 16.34
C ARG A 92 -1.33 -6.08 15.22
N ASN A 93 -1.04 -6.83 14.19
CA ASN A 93 -0.44 -6.29 12.98
C ASN A 93 -1.50 -6.05 11.89
N LEU A 94 -1.31 -4.99 11.13
CA LEU A 94 -2.12 -4.64 9.97
C LEU A 94 -1.40 -5.05 8.69
N TYR A 95 -2.15 -5.62 7.75
CA TYR A 95 -1.61 -6.01 6.45
C TYR A 95 -2.56 -5.60 5.33
N THR A 96 -2.01 -5.00 4.28
CA THR A 96 -2.69 -4.87 2.99
C THR A 96 -2.25 -6.03 2.10
N VAL A 97 -3.22 -6.82 1.66
CA VAL A 97 -3.00 -8.07 0.91
C VAL A 97 -3.55 -7.88 -0.50
N PRO A 98 -2.70 -7.54 -1.49
CA PRO A 98 -3.13 -7.49 -2.88
C PRO A 98 -3.36 -8.91 -3.40
N VAL A 99 -4.47 -9.11 -4.09
CA VAL A 99 -4.86 -10.38 -4.69
C VAL A 99 -5.25 -10.14 -6.13
N ASP A 100 -4.52 -10.72 -7.06
CA ASP A 100 -4.85 -10.67 -8.49
C ASP A 100 -5.99 -11.65 -8.79
N VAL A 101 -7.13 -11.09 -9.20
CA VAL A 101 -8.34 -11.81 -9.59
C VAL A 101 -8.59 -11.74 -11.10
N THR A 102 -7.57 -11.45 -11.88
CA THR A 102 -7.65 -11.39 -13.34
C THR A 102 -8.27 -12.67 -13.89
N GLY A 103 -9.31 -12.51 -14.70
CA GLY A 103 -10.02 -13.59 -15.36
C GLY A 103 -11.03 -14.34 -14.49
N CYS A 104 -11.21 -13.98 -13.22
CA CYS A 104 -12.31 -14.51 -12.40
C CYS A 104 -13.65 -13.97 -12.90
N LEU A 105 -14.67 -14.84 -12.92
CA LEU A 105 -16.03 -14.49 -13.34
C LEU A 105 -16.99 -14.39 -12.15
N HIS A 106 -16.68 -15.04 -11.03
CA HIS A 106 -17.55 -15.12 -9.87
C HIS A 106 -16.77 -14.95 -8.55
N SER A 107 -17.47 -14.49 -7.53
CA SER A 107 -16.90 -14.29 -6.19
C SER A 107 -16.24 -15.54 -5.60
N ASP A 108 -16.73 -16.75 -5.92
CA ASP A 108 -16.14 -18.01 -5.43
C ASP A 108 -14.73 -18.26 -5.99
N GLU A 109 -14.48 -17.90 -7.25
CA GLU A 109 -13.13 -17.97 -7.83
C GLU A 109 -12.20 -16.96 -7.18
N MET A 110 -12.70 -15.75 -6.90
CA MET A 110 -11.94 -14.74 -6.16
C MET A 110 -11.60 -15.20 -4.74
N ILE A 111 -12.54 -15.85 -4.05
CA ILE A 111 -12.31 -16.47 -2.73
C ILE A 111 -11.18 -17.50 -2.81
N GLN A 112 -11.13 -18.32 -3.83
CA GLN A 112 -10.04 -19.29 -4.02
C GLN A 112 -8.67 -18.60 -4.17
N ARG A 113 -8.60 -17.52 -4.97
CA ARG A 113 -7.37 -16.72 -5.10
C ARG A 113 -6.94 -16.10 -3.76
N VAL A 114 -7.88 -15.56 -3.01
CA VAL A 114 -7.60 -15.01 -1.68
C VAL A 114 -7.09 -16.11 -0.74
N GLU A 115 -7.71 -17.31 -0.73
CA GLU A 115 -7.26 -18.45 0.08
C GLU A 115 -5.83 -18.88 -0.26
N GLU A 116 -5.46 -18.90 -1.53
CA GLU A 116 -4.10 -19.22 -1.98
C GLU A 116 -3.09 -18.22 -1.41
N VAL A 117 -3.32 -16.93 -1.58
CA VAL A 117 -2.44 -15.87 -1.09
C VAL A 117 -2.32 -15.89 0.44
N LEU A 118 -3.45 -16.07 1.15
CA LEU A 118 -3.44 -16.11 2.61
C LEU A 118 -2.73 -17.35 3.17
N ARG A 119 -2.75 -18.47 2.46
CA ARG A 119 -2.04 -19.69 2.84
C ARG A 119 -0.51 -19.53 2.73
N GLU A 120 -0.04 -18.80 1.73
CA GLU A 120 1.39 -18.56 1.54
C GLU A 120 2.03 -17.68 2.62
N LYS A 121 1.25 -16.75 3.17
CA LYS A 121 1.75 -15.71 4.10
C LYS A 121 1.55 -16.04 5.57
N ASP A 122 0.70 -17.01 5.91
CA ASP A 122 0.40 -17.49 7.28
C ASP A 122 0.15 -16.35 8.29
N TYR A 123 -0.79 -15.47 7.98
CA TYR A 123 -1.17 -14.37 8.87
C TYR A 123 -1.81 -14.86 10.16
N ALA A 124 -1.38 -14.31 11.30
CA ALA A 124 -1.93 -14.66 12.61
C ALA A 124 -3.44 -14.30 12.71
N PRO A 125 -4.26 -15.11 13.41
CA PRO A 125 -5.69 -14.83 13.57
C PRO A 125 -6.02 -13.48 14.23
N GLY A 126 -5.09 -12.94 15.03
CA GLY A 126 -5.22 -11.60 15.63
C GLY A 126 -5.00 -10.43 14.67
N SER A 127 -4.61 -10.69 13.43
CA SER A 127 -4.29 -9.64 12.45
C SER A 127 -5.52 -8.89 11.94
N LEU A 128 -5.29 -7.66 11.46
CA LEU A 128 -6.25 -6.88 10.68
C LEU A 128 -5.83 -6.93 9.21
N LEU A 129 -6.70 -7.41 8.35
CA LEU A 129 -6.42 -7.57 6.93
C LEU A 129 -7.25 -6.63 6.08
N LYS A 130 -6.61 -5.92 5.16
CA LYS A 130 -7.24 -5.26 4.02
C LYS A 130 -6.90 -6.07 2.77
N ILE A 131 -7.85 -6.88 2.33
CA ILE A 131 -7.73 -7.63 1.08
C ILE A 131 -8.10 -6.67 -0.06
N GLU A 132 -7.18 -6.45 -0.97
CA GLU A 132 -7.36 -5.57 -2.12
C GLU A 132 -7.38 -6.40 -3.40
N LEU A 133 -8.60 -6.58 -3.96
CA LEU A 133 -8.77 -7.30 -5.22
C LEU A 133 -8.25 -6.42 -6.35
N THR A 134 -7.35 -6.94 -7.16
CA THR A 134 -6.68 -6.23 -8.25
C THR A 134 -6.76 -7.05 -9.54
N GLY A 135 -6.35 -6.44 -10.64
CA GLY A 135 -6.33 -7.12 -11.94
C GLY A 135 -7.51 -6.74 -12.84
N GLU A 136 -7.69 -7.47 -13.92
CA GLU A 136 -8.70 -7.20 -14.95
C GLU A 136 -9.79 -8.26 -14.95
N VAL A 137 -11.04 -7.83 -14.86
CA VAL A 137 -12.22 -8.69 -14.87
C VAL A 137 -13.14 -8.35 -16.04
N ASP A 138 -13.86 -9.34 -16.52
CA ASP A 138 -14.86 -9.16 -17.58
C ASP A 138 -16.06 -8.35 -17.06
N VAL A 139 -16.77 -7.67 -17.97
CA VAL A 139 -18.00 -6.92 -17.65
C VAL A 139 -19.09 -7.80 -17.04
N SER A 140 -19.10 -9.10 -17.39
CA SER A 140 -20.02 -10.09 -16.84
C SER A 140 -19.61 -10.63 -15.46
N CYS A 141 -18.45 -10.18 -14.92
CA CYS A 141 -17.96 -10.64 -13.64
C CYS A 141 -18.87 -10.20 -12.48
N GLU A 142 -19.32 -11.18 -11.70
CA GLU A 142 -20.12 -10.94 -10.49
C GLU A 142 -19.23 -10.90 -9.24
N CYS A 143 -18.78 -9.71 -8.85
CA CYS A 143 -18.00 -9.49 -7.63
C CYS A 143 -18.90 -9.01 -6.49
N ASN A 144 -19.12 -9.87 -5.50
CA ASN A 144 -19.80 -9.51 -4.25
C ASN A 144 -18.79 -9.35 -3.11
N VAL A 145 -18.32 -8.11 -2.93
CA VAL A 145 -17.32 -7.75 -1.91
C VAL A 145 -17.75 -8.15 -0.50
N SER A 146 -19.04 -7.96 -0.15
CA SER A 146 -19.57 -8.31 1.17
C SER A 146 -19.52 -9.81 1.41
N TYR A 147 -19.88 -10.61 0.43
CA TYR A 147 -19.81 -12.07 0.51
C TYR A 147 -18.37 -12.56 0.71
N ILE A 148 -17.41 -12.02 -0.05
CA ILE A 148 -15.98 -12.31 0.11
C ILE A 148 -15.53 -11.93 1.53
N GLN A 149 -15.90 -10.74 2.01
CA GLN A 149 -15.52 -10.28 3.34
C GLN A 149 -16.08 -11.16 4.45
N GLU A 150 -17.34 -11.56 4.37
CA GLU A 150 -18.00 -12.45 5.33
C GLU A 150 -17.31 -13.82 5.41
N ARG A 151 -16.79 -14.32 4.30
CA ARG A 151 -16.05 -15.59 4.23
C ARG A 151 -14.78 -15.60 5.09
N PHE A 152 -14.07 -14.46 5.15
CA PHE A 152 -12.79 -14.35 5.86
C PHE A 152 -12.89 -13.70 7.24
N SER A 153 -13.95 -12.96 7.54
CA SER A 153 -14.14 -12.28 8.82
C SER A 153 -14.03 -13.18 10.06
N PRO A 154 -14.47 -14.46 10.04
CA PRO A 154 -14.32 -15.34 11.22
C PRO A 154 -12.87 -15.78 11.50
N ARG A 155 -11.94 -15.59 10.55
CA ARG A 155 -10.55 -16.09 10.64
C ARG A 155 -9.60 -15.09 11.26
N PHE A 156 -9.94 -13.80 11.20
CA PHE A 156 -9.05 -12.70 11.61
C PHE A 156 -9.81 -11.73 12.52
N PHE A 157 -9.06 -10.91 13.25
CA PHE A 157 -9.66 -9.92 14.13
C PHE A 157 -10.50 -8.88 13.36
N PHE A 158 -10.02 -8.49 12.18
CA PHE A 158 -10.75 -7.59 11.30
C PHE A 158 -10.39 -7.89 9.84
N VAL A 159 -11.39 -7.87 8.97
CA VAL A 159 -11.20 -8.01 7.53
C VAL A 159 -11.97 -6.91 6.82
N LYS A 160 -11.30 -6.23 5.91
CA LYS A 160 -11.90 -5.32 4.93
C LYS A 160 -11.53 -5.80 3.54
N VAL A 161 -12.51 -5.97 2.68
CA VAL A 161 -12.27 -6.24 1.25
C VAL A 161 -12.50 -4.95 0.47
N LYS A 162 -11.56 -4.62 -0.42
CA LYS A 162 -11.68 -3.51 -1.35
C LYS A 162 -11.58 -4.05 -2.77
N ASP A 163 -12.54 -3.72 -3.58
CA ASP A 163 -12.46 -3.93 -5.02
C ASP A 163 -11.68 -2.77 -5.65
N SER A 164 -10.56 -3.11 -6.28
CA SER A 164 -9.69 -2.23 -7.06
C SER A 164 -9.43 -2.85 -8.45
N THR A 165 -10.32 -3.75 -8.89
CA THR A 165 -10.25 -4.35 -10.22
C THR A 165 -10.56 -3.32 -11.30
N ARG A 166 -10.13 -3.64 -12.51
CA ARG A 166 -10.45 -2.87 -13.72
C ARG A 166 -11.27 -3.74 -14.65
N LEU A 167 -12.18 -3.13 -15.38
CA LEU A 167 -12.89 -3.86 -16.43
C LEU A 167 -11.91 -4.16 -17.57
N LYS A 168 -11.86 -5.43 -17.96
CA LYS A 168 -11.21 -5.84 -19.20
C LYS A 168 -12.06 -5.31 -20.36
N VAL A 169 -11.54 -4.34 -21.08
CA VAL A 169 -12.20 -3.85 -22.30
C VAL A 169 -11.63 -4.59 -23.48
N ASP A 170 -12.44 -5.45 -24.10
CA ASP A 170 -12.12 -6.02 -25.40
C ASP A 170 -12.43 -4.99 -26.48
N TYR A 171 -11.38 -4.38 -26.97
CA TYR A 171 -11.50 -3.36 -28.04
C TYR A 171 -11.56 -3.97 -29.44
N THR A 172 -11.51 -5.30 -29.58
CA THR A 172 -11.41 -5.97 -30.88
C THR A 172 -12.62 -5.65 -31.76
N ASP A 173 -13.81 -5.61 -31.19
CA ASP A 173 -15.03 -5.25 -31.88
C ASP A 173 -14.99 -3.81 -32.40
N TYR A 174 -14.40 -2.89 -31.64
CA TYR A 174 -14.28 -1.48 -32.03
C TYR A 174 -13.22 -1.24 -33.11
N LEU A 175 -12.27 -2.15 -33.30
CA LEU A 175 -11.24 -1.99 -34.35
C LEU A 175 -11.85 -2.12 -35.77
N LEU A 176 -12.93 -2.87 -35.88
CA LEU A 176 -13.67 -3.09 -37.13
C LEU A 176 -14.94 -2.24 -37.22
N ASP A 177 -15.31 -1.55 -36.18
CA ASP A 177 -16.49 -0.69 -36.10
C ASP A 177 -16.25 0.63 -36.85
N GLU A 178 -17.06 0.91 -37.89
CA GLU A 178 -17.01 2.18 -38.66
C GLU A 178 -17.73 3.34 -37.98
N SER A 179 -18.30 3.12 -36.78
CA SER A 179 -18.99 4.16 -36.03
C SER A 179 -18.00 5.16 -35.40
N LEU A 180 -18.55 6.28 -34.87
CA LEU A 180 -17.78 7.26 -34.11
C LEU A 180 -17.09 6.62 -32.89
N LYS A 181 -17.70 5.59 -32.27
CA LYS A 181 -17.11 4.85 -31.15
C LYS A 181 -15.85 4.10 -31.59
N GLY A 182 -15.93 3.38 -32.73
CA GLY A 182 -14.77 2.68 -33.30
C GLY A 182 -13.63 3.63 -33.70
N GLU A 183 -13.94 4.75 -34.30
CA GLU A 183 -12.95 5.78 -34.66
C GLU A 183 -12.25 6.34 -33.40
N PHE A 184 -13.02 6.65 -32.36
CA PHE A 184 -12.49 7.13 -31.09
C PHE A 184 -11.55 6.10 -30.46
N VAL A 185 -11.96 4.84 -30.34
CA VAL A 185 -11.13 3.77 -29.75
C VAL A 185 -9.82 3.59 -30.54
N ARG A 186 -9.89 3.51 -31.88
CA ARG A 186 -8.68 3.39 -32.73
C ARG A 186 -7.73 4.58 -32.53
N THR A 187 -8.26 5.79 -32.44
CA THR A 187 -7.46 7.00 -32.25
C THR A 187 -6.70 6.95 -30.94
N VAL A 188 -7.37 6.58 -29.83
CA VAL A 188 -6.71 6.50 -28.50
C VAL A 188 -5.69 5.36 -28.46
N MET A 189 -5.99 4.20 -29.06
CA MET A 189 -5.06 3.07 -29.09
C MET A 189 -3.80 3.34 -29.92
N GLN A 190 -3.87 4.19 -30.93
CA GLN A 190 -2.72 4.59 -31.76
C GLN A 190 -1.83 5.67 -31.10
N ASP A 191 -2.30 6.31 -30.04
CA ASP A 191 -1.52 7.32 -29.34
C ASP A 191 -0.44 6.68 -28.46
N THR A 192 0.78 6.66 -28.98
CA THR A 192 1.96 6.11 -28.29
C THR A 192 2.48 6.97 -27.14
N THR A 193 1.91 8.15 -26.89
CA THR A 193 2.27 9.00 -25.75
C THR A 193 1.55 8.58 -24.47
N LEU A 194 0.49 7.78 -24.58
CA LEU A 194 -0.31 7.28 -23.49
C LEU A 194 0.19 5.91 -23.01
N THR A 195 0.16 5.67 -21.70
CA THR A 195 0.37 4.31 -21.17
C THR A 195 -0.87 3.45 -21.43
N PRO A 196 -0.76 2.10 -21.45
CA PRO A 196 -1.92 1.22 -21.61
C PRO A 196 -3.05 1.49 -20.59
N GLU A 197 -2.69 1.84 -19.36
CA GLU A 197 -3.65 2.20 -18.32
C GLU A 197 -4.39 3.50 -18.66
N MET A 198 -3.67 4.53 -19.13
CA MET A 198 -4.29 5.79 -19.55
C MET A 198 -5.19 5.60 -20.76
N GLN A 199 -4.76 4.79 -21.74
CA GLN A 199 -5.59 4.44 -22.91
C GLN A 199 -6.89 3.80 -22.48
N SER A 200 -6.85 2.78 -21.60
CA SER A 200 -8.05 2.08 -21.10
C SER A 200 -9.00 3.03 -20.39
N GLU A 201 -8.48 3.92 -19.54
CA GLU A 201 -9.32 4.88 -18.81
C GLU A 201 -9.98 5.91 -19.73
N ILE A 202 -9.22 6.46 -20.68
CA ILE A 202 -9.73 7.41 -21.69
C ILE A 202 -10.82 6.75 -22.54
N ILE A 203 -10.59 5.51 -23.01
CA ILE A 203 -11.57 4.79 -23.83
C ILE A 203 -12.84 4.52 -23.02
N ARG A 204 -12.71 4.06 -21.78
CA ARG A 204 -13.85 3.81 -20.90
C ARG A 204 -14.70 5.08 -20.73
N CYS A 205 -14.09 6.18 -20.33
CA CYS A 205 -14.78 7.47 -20.14
C CYS A 205 -15.42 7.97 -21.44
N GLY A 206 -14.70 7.87 -22.54
CA GLY A 206 -15.22 8.32 -23.85
C GLY A 206 -16.39 7.49 -24.36
N LEU A 207 -16.35 6.17 -24.21
CA LEU A 207 -17.45 5.29 -24.59
C LEU A 207 -18.69 5.53 -23.74
N GLN A 208 -18.55 5.76 -22.43
CA GLN A 208 -19.66 6.16 -21.55
C GLN A 208 -20.29 7.49 -22.01
N ALA A 209 -19.46 8.51 -22.27
CA ALA A 209 -19.94 9.80 -22.76
C ALA A 209 -20.68 9.68 -24.11
N LEU A 210 -20.17 8.85 -25.03
CA LEU A 210 -20.80 8.59 -26.33
C LEU A 210 -22.09 7.75 -26.22
N ALA A 211 -22.27 7.01 -25.12
CA ALA A 211 -23.51 6.30 -24.81
C ALA A 211 -24.59 7.21 -24.18
N GLY A 212 -24.25 8.43 -23.79
CA GLY A 212 -25.14 9.35 -23.10
C GLY A 212 -25.38 9.03 -21.63
N GLU A 213 -24.48 8.25 -21.00
CA GLU A 213 -24.53 7.92 -19.59
C GLU A 213 -23.92 9.06 -18.76
N GLU A 214 -24.61 9.49 -17.69
CA GLU A 214 -24.07 10.48 -16.76
C GLU A 214 -22.91 9.84 -15.96
N PHE A 215 -21.81 10.58 -15.80
CA PHE A 215 -20.72 10.19 -14.94
C PHE A 215 -21.18 10.23 -13.49
N ALA A 216 -21.22 9.07 -12.82
CA ALA A 216 -21.30 9.01 -11.37
C ALA A 216 -19.94 9.47 -10.80
N GLY A 217 -19.93 10.69 -10.23
CA GLY A 217 -18.77 11.32 -9.62
C GLY A 217 -18.33 10.69 -8.30
#